data_b1fe940d274f03595033bacae572f063
#
_entry.id   b1fe940d274f03595033bacae572f063
#
_cell.length_a   1.000
_cell.length_b   1.000
_cell.length_c   1.000
_cell.angle_alpha   90.00
_cell.angle_beta   90.00
_cell.angle_gamma   90.00
#
_symmetry.space_group_name_H-M   'P 1'
#
loop_
_entity.id
_entity.type
_entity.pdbx_description
1 polymer ?
#
loop_
_entity_poly.entity_id
_entity_poly.type
_entity_poly.pdbx_seq_one_letter_code
_entity_poly.pdbx_strand_id
1 'polypeptide(L)'
;MQDEPIIQTKELTKSYGPHVALDKLNISIPQGATGLLGQNGAGKSTFLNTVLGLIQATSGEGTVLGYDIRTQGIEIRQRIGYMPEYDALNPDMDAIHQVRYSGELLGMNPTVAMNRAHEALQFVGIGEQRYREIGSFSTGMKQATKLACAIIHDPDLLIADEPSNGLDTKAREFMIGTLNTMVNDAKRSVLMASHLMEDVERVCENIILLHKGTLAAQGKIEDLKAIDREIEIHVWGGATRLEERLTSQGFRVRREGRVMRIAHTHDDTTTSILQAAADVGAQVRRMHEYEASLEDLFLAIMDNLGYSVKSSDDLLGSSIEARRVDAPESMGGGAS
;
A
#
# COMPACT_ATOMS: atom_id res chain seq x y z
N MET A 1 -6.50 16.35 -21.16
CA MET A 1 -6.20 17.15 -19.95
C MET A 1 -5.60 16.15 -19.01
N GLN A 2 -4.33 16.30 -18.62
CA GLN A 2 -3.76 15.47 -17.55
C GLN A 2 -4.53 15.86 -16.29
N ASP A 3 -5.20 14.90 -15.66
CA ASP A 3 -5.92 15.14 -14.41
C ASP A 3 -4.91 15.59 -13.36
N GLU A 4 -5.16 16.74 -12.75
CA GLU A 4 -4.29 17.28 -11.70
C GLU A 4 -4.24 16.26 -10.54
N PRO A 5 -3.05 16.04 -9.96
CA PRO A 5 -2.92 15.09 -8.85
C PRO A 5 -3.72 15.58 -7.63
N ILE A 6 -4.38 14.64 -6.95
CA ILE A 6 -5.16 14.94 -5.74
C ILE A 6 -4.28 15.23 -4.52
N ILE A 7 -3.07 14.66 -4.47
CA ILE A 7 -2.03 15.00 -3.51
C ILE A 7 -0.73 15.20 -4.28
N GLN A 8 -0.05 16.30 -4.03
CA GLN A 8 1.27 16.57 -4.57
C GLN A 8 2.18 17.10 -3.48
N THR A 9 3.41 16.59 -3.40
CA THR A 9 4.43 17.08 -2.47
C THR A 9 5.75 17.33 -3.20
N LYS A 10 6.49 18.34 -2.72
CA LYS A 10 7.82 18.67 -3.24
C LYS A 10 8.77 18.88 -2.09
N GLU A 11 9.84 18.07 -2.05
CA GLU A 11 10.87 18.08 -1.01
C GLU A 11 10.27 18.04 0.42
N LEU A 12 9.12 17.36 0.60
CA LEU A 12 8.40 17.33 1.87
C LEU A 12 9.22 16.62 2.93
N THR A 13 9.59 17.37 3.98
CA THR A 13 10.42 16.86 5.07
C THR A 13 9.73 17.05 6.41
N LYS A 14 9.79 16.03 7.26
CA LYS A 14 9.33 16.10 8.64
C LYS A 14 10.37 15.51 9.58
N SER A 15 10.83 16.33 10.53
CA SER A 15 11.77 15.93 11.57
C SER A 15 11.15 16.10 12.96
N TYR A 16 11.46 15.18 13.85
CA TYR A 16 11.17 15.23 15.29
C TYR A 16 12.50 15.26 16.05
N GLY A 17 12.99 16.48 16.32
CA GLY A 17 14.36 16.65 16.82
C GLY A 17 15.39 16.08 15.86
N PRO A 18 16.26 15.16 16.28
CA PRO A 18 17.28 14.56 15.43
C PRO A 18 16.72 13.47 14.47
N HIS A 19 15.52 12.99 14.73
CA HIS A 19 14.89 11.93 13.91
C HIS A 19 14.17 12.52 12.72
N VAL A 20 14.61 12.17 11.49
CA VAL A 20 13.95 12.53 10.24
C VAL A 20 12.95 11.43 9.90
N ALA A 21 11.65 11.73 10.04
CA ALA A 21 10.57 10.78 9.77
C ALA A 21 10.13 10.80 8.30
N LEU A 22 10.25 11.94 7.62
CA LEU A 22 10.07 12.08 6.16
C LEU A 22 11.25 12.89 5.63
N ASP A 23 11.90 12.39 4.58
CA ASP A 23 13.06 13.02 3.97
C ASP A 23 12.82 13.33 2.50
N LYS A 24 12.58 14.61 2.20
CA LYS A 24 12.45 15.18 0.84
C LYS A 24 11.52 14.40 -0.07
N LEU A 25 10.32 14.06 0.41
CA LEU A 25 9.36 13.30 -0.37
C LEU A 25 8.80 14.13 -1.54
N ASN A 26 8.96 13.58 -2.74
CA ASN A 26 8.37 14.08 -3.97
C ASN A 26 7.32 13.07 -4.46
N ILE A 27 6.07 13.27 -4.06
CA ILE A 27 4.96 12.35 -4.27
C ILE A 27 3.90 13.04 -5.13
N SER A 28 3.34 12.29 -6.07
CA SER A 28 2.21 12.72 -6.90
C SER A 28 1.16 11.60 -6.93
N ILE A 29 0.01 11.84 -6.31
CA ILE A 29 -1.11 10.89 -6.23
C ILE A 29 -2.19 11.32 -7.23
N PRO A 30 -2.49 10.49 -8.23
CA PRO A 30 -3.57 10.76 -9.18
C PRO A 30 -4.95 10.52 -8.54
N GLN A 31 -6.02 10.87 -9.26
CA GLN A 31 -7.37 10.47 -8.91
C GLN A 31 -7.51 8.95 -8.96
N GLY A 32 -8.49 8.41 -8.22
CA GLY A 32 -8.73 6.97 -8.10
C GLY A 32 -8.13 6.39 -6.82
N ALA A 33 -7.78 5.10 -6.84
CA ALA A 33 -7.27 4.42 -5.66
C ALA A 33 -5.75 4.30 -5.68
N THR A 34 -5.11 4.71 -4.59
CA THR A 34 -3.67 4.62 -4.39
C THR A 34 -3.36 3.93 -3.06
N GLY A 35 -2.49 2.93 -3.09
CA GLY A 35 -1.96 2.26 -1.91
C GLY A 35 -0.71 2.95 -1.37
N LEU A 36 -0.66 3.21 -0.07
CA LEU A 36 0.52 3.70 0.64
C LEU A 36 1.14 2.54 1.41
N LEU A 37 2.22 2.01 0.87
CA LEU A 37 2.92 0.84 1.40
C LEU A 37 4.19 1.21 2.14
N GLY A 38 4.61 0.36 3.05
CA GLY A 38 5.87 0.49 3.79
C GLY A 38 5.81 -0.24 5.11
N GLN A 39 6.96 -0.65 5.59
CA GLN A 39 7.11 -1.30 6.90
C GLN A 39 6.69 -0.36 8.06
N ASN A 40 6.55 -0.93 9.26
CA ASN A 40 6.37 -0.13 10.46
C ASN A 40 7.56 0.82 10.64
N GLY A 41 7.26 2.10 10.91
CA GLY A 41 8.29 3.14 10.97
C GLY A 41 8.76 3.69 9.61
N ALA A 42 8.19 3.26 8.48
CA ALA A 42 8.54 3.80 7.16
C ALA A 42 8.13 5.27 6.95
N GLY A 43 7.29 5.83 7.83
CA GLY A 43 6.83 7.21 7.73
C GLY A 43 5.37 7.38 7.27
N LYS A 44 4.61 6.28 7.04
CA LYS A 44 3.23 6.33 6.54
C LYS A 44 2.32 7.26 7.37
N SER A 45 2.18 7.01 8.66
CA SER A 45 1.32 7.82 9.53
C SER A 45 1.81 9.27 9.66
N THR A 46 3.13 9.51 9.59
CA THR A 46 3.68 10.86 9.55
C THR A 46 3.29 11.56 8.25
N PHE A 47 3.37 10.89 7.11
CA PHE A 47 2.93 11.41 5.82
C PHE A 47 1.43 11.72 5.85
N LEU A 48 0.58 10.78 6.28
CA LEU A 48 -0.87 10.99 6.39
C LEU A 48 -1.21 12.18 7.29
N ASN A 49 -0.62 12.27 8.48
CA ASN A 49 -0.85 13.38 9.40
C ASN A 49 -0.37 14.73 8.83
N THR A 50 0.68 14.74 8.02
CA THR A 50 1.19 15.95 7.38
C THR A 50 0.25 16.42 6.26
N VAL A 51 -0.23 15.53 5.40
CA VAL A 51 -1.17 15.89 4.31
C VAL A 51 -2.56 16.25 4.83
N LEU A 52 -2.97 15.70 5.98
CA LEU A 52 -4.18 16.11 6.70
C LEU A 52 -4.06 17.48 7.40
N GLY A 53 -2.86 18.06 7.42
CA GLY A 53 -2.59 19.30 8.15
C GLY A 53 -2.72 19.16 9.68
N LEU A 54 -2.59 17.94 10.21
CA LEU A 54 -2.59 17.67 11.65
C LEU A 54 -1.22 17.93 12.27
N ILE A 55 -0.15 17.76 11.50
CA ILE A 55 1.21 18.13 11.86
C ILE A 55 1.83 18.99 10.77
N GLN A 56 2.64 19.96 11.16
CA GLN A 56 3.32 20.82 10.20
C GLN A 56 4.59 20.14 9.66
N ALA A 57 4.80 20.23 8.34
CA ALA A 57 6.07 19.88 7.73
C ALA A 57 7.21 20.76 8.27
N THR A 58 8.41 20.20 8.39
CA THR A 58 9.62 20.96 8.77
C THR A 58 10.08 21.81 7.59
N SER A 59 10.04 21.26 6.36
CA SER A 59 10.34 21.96 5.11
C SER A 59 9.63 21.29 3.93
N GLY A 60 9.76 21.86 2.73
CA GLY A 60 9.09 21.36 1.52
C GLY A 60 7.68 21.94 1.38
N GLU A 61 6.98 21.56 0.34
CA GLU A 61 5.66 22.06 -0.04
C GLU A 61 4.72 20.88 -0.31
N GLY A 62 3.42 21.12 -0.20
CA GLY A 62 2.43 20.11 -0.59
C GLY A 62 1.05 20.69 -0.76
N THR A 63 0.29 20.07 -1.64
CA THR A 63 -1.12 20.40 -1.88
C THR A 63 -1.97 19.14 -1.79
N VAL A 64 -3.19 19.28 -1.30
CA VAL A 64 -4.21 18.23 -1.26
C VAL A 64 -5.49 18.81 -1.83
N LEU A 65 -6.03 18.20 -2.89
CA LEU A 65 -7.20 18.70 -3.62
C LEU A 65 -7.05 20.17 -4.04
N GLY A 66 -5.79 20.58 -4.36
CA GLY A 66 -5.44 21.95 -4.72
C GLY A 66 -5.21 22.89 -3.55
N TYR A 67 -5.44 22.49 -2.30
CA TYR A 67 -5.23 23.29 -1.08
C TYR A 67 -3.85 23.07 -0.50
N ASP A 68 -3.21 24.16 -0.05
CA ASP A 68 -1.89 24.13 0.59
C ASP A 68 -1.96 23.50 2.00
N ILE A 69 -1.11 22.48 2.26
CA ILE A 69 -1.11 21.72 3.53
C ILE A 69 -0.67 22.53 4.75
N ARG A 70 -0.01 23.68 4.57
CA ARG A 70 0.49 24.51 5.66
C ARG A 70 -0.52 25.56 6.11
N THR A 71 -1.28 26.11 5.16
CA THR A 71 -2.14 27.27 5.38
C THR A 71 -3.63 26.96 5.30
N GLN A 72 -4.03 25.89 4.60
CA GLN A 72 -5.42 25.58 4.28
C GLN A 72 -5.87 24.23 4.85
N GLY A 73 -5.39 23.86 6.03
CA GLY A 73 -5.69 22.57 6.66
C GLY A 73 -7.17 22.37 7.01
N ILE A 74 -7.95 23.45 7.21
CA ILE A 74 -9.39 23.36 7.47
C ILE A 74 -10.12 22.96 6.20
N GLU A 75 -9.84 23.63 5.08
CA GLU A 75 -10.41 23.38 3.76
C GLU A 75 -10.12 21.95 3.31
N ILE A 76 -8.89 21.47 3.55
CA ILE A 76 -8.49 20.10 3.29
C ILE A 76 -9.38 19.12 4.08
N ARG A 77 -9.48 19.28 5.40
CA ARG A 77 -10.23 18.35 6.26
C ARG A 77 -11.74 18.36 6.02
N GLN A 78 -12.30 19.46 5.48
CA GLN A 78 -13.70 19.52 5.07
C GLN A 78 -14.01 18.64 3.85
N ARG A 79 -13.01 18.28 3.06
CA ARG A 79 -13.15 17.53 1.80
C ARG A 79 -12.57 16.12 1.89
N ILE A 80 -11.94 15.78 3.01
CA ILE A 80 -11.33 14.46 3.24
C ILE A 80 -12.10 13.70 4.32
N GLY A 81 -12.41 12.44 4.04
CA GLY A 81 -12.75 11.46 5.04
C GLY A 81 -11.49 10.81 5.59
N TYR A 82 -11.35 10.72 6.90
CA TYR A 82 -10.21 10.03 7.51
C TYR A 82 -10.69 8.90 8.41
N MET A 83 -10.27 7.69 8.08
CA MET A 83 -10.47 6.49 8.88
C MET A 83 -9.13 6.11 9.54
N PRO A 84 -8.93 6.39 10.83
CA PRO A 84 -7.68 6.12 11.52
C PRO A 84 -7.51 4.63 11.84
N GLU A 85 -6.25 4.19 11.99
CA GLU A 85 -5.92 2.84 12.46
C GLU A 85 -6.46 2.58 13.87
N TYR A 86 -6.21 3.52 14.81
CA TYR A 86 -6.62 3.38 16.21
C TYR A 86 -8.14 3.46 16.39
N ASP A 87 -8.61 2.97 17.54
CA ASP A 87 -10.02 3.01 17.90
C ASP A 87 -10.41 4.44 18.32
N ALA A 88 -11.15 5.14 17.45
CA ALA A 88 -11.58 6.53 17.63
C ALA A 88 -13.08 6.64 17.97
N LEU A 89 -13.71 5.51 18.29
CA LEU A 89 -15.14 5.44 18.57
C LEU A 89 -15.40 5.51 20.09
N ASN A 90 -16.50 6.16 20.49
CA ASN A 90 -16.95 6.13 21.87
C ASN A 90 -17.71 4.81 22.15
N PRO A 91 -17.21 3.92 23.03
CA PRO A 91 -17.84 2.64 23.29
C PRO A 91 -19.24 2.75 23.95
N ASP A 92 -19.52 3.85 24.65
CA ASP A 92 -20.77 4.09 25.39
C ASP A 92 -21.86 4.74 24.49
N MET A 93 -21.53 5.07 23.24
CA MET A 93 -22.49 5.57 22.26
C MET A 93 -22.97 4.44 21.35
N ASP A 94 -24.19 4.55 20.85
CA ASP A 94 -24.63 3.75 19.71
C ASP A 94 -24.02 4.28 18.39
N ALA A 95 -23.99 3.42 17.36
CA ALA A 95 -23.32 3.77 16.11
C ALA A 95 -24.02 4.93 15.36
N ILE A 96 -25.35 5.03 15.43
CA ILE A 96 -26.08 6.09 14.73
C ILE A 96 -25.74 7.47 15.29
N HIS A 97 -25.66 7.60 16.62
CA HIS A 97 -25.31 8.86 17.25
C HIS A 97 -23.83 9.19 17.08
N GLN A 98 -22.93 8.19 17.09
CA GLN A 98 -21.51 8.38 16.82
C GLN A 98 -21.29 8.94 15.40
N VAL A 99 -21.92 8.35 14.39
CA VAL A 99 -21.76 8.80 13.00
C VAL A 99 -22.42 10.17 12.80
N ARG A 100 -23.62 10.39 13.34
CA ARG A 100 -24.27 11.72 13.35
C ARG A 100 -23.35 12.77 13.98
N TYR A 101 -22.77 12.49 15.14
CA TYR A 101 -21.85 13.39 15.84
C TYR A 101 -20.64 13.78 14.98
N SER A 102 -20.08 12.82 14.22
CA SER A 102 -19.02 13.11 13.28
C SER A 102 -19.44 14.11 12.19
N GLY A 103 -20.66 14.00 11.67
CA GLY A 103 -21.22 14.97 10.73
C GLY A 103 -21.45 16.36 11.35
N GLU A 104 -21.95 16.41 12.57
CA GLU A 104 -22.15 17.69 13.30
C GLU A 104 -20.81 18.40 13.57
N LEU A 105 -19.73 17.68 13.88
CA LEU A 105 -18.39 18.25 14.04
C LEU A 105 -17.86 18.89 12.74
N LEU A 106 -18.31 18.39 11.59
CA LEU A 106 -18.00 18.97 10.27
C LEU A 106 -18.95 20.12 9.87
N GLY A 107 -19.85 20.53 10.79
CA GLY A 107 -20.77 21.65 10.59
C GLY A 107 -22.10 21.28 9.93
N MET A 108 -22.44 19.99 9.81
CA MET A 108 -23.74 19.58 9.27
C MET A 108 -24.88 19.92 10.23
N ASN A 109 -26.02 20.34 9.66
CA ASN A 109 -27.23 20.49 10.46
C ASN A 109 -27.63 19.15 11.11
N PRO A 110 -28.03 19.10 12.39
CA PRO A 110 -28.36 17.87 13.12
C PRO A 110 -29.36 16.93 12.42
N THR A 111 -30.37 17.49 11.75
CA THR A 111 -31.33 16.68 10.99
C THR A 111 -30.71 16.07 9.73
N VAL A 112 -29.89 16.83 9.02
CA VAL A 112 -29.15 16.35 7.85
C VAL A 112 -28.13 15.30 8.27
N ALA A 113 -27.36 15.56 9.34
CA ALA A 113 -26.39 14.60 9.88
C ALA A 113 -27.04 13.28 10.29
N MET A 114 -28.25 13.30 10.88
CA MET A 114 -28.98 12.08 11.23
C MET A 114 -29.36 11.27 9.99
N ASN A 115 -29.91 11.92 8.96
CA ASN A 115 -30.26 11.22 7.70
C ASN A 115 -29.03 10.63 7.02
N ARG A 116 -27.95 11.40 6.91
CA ARG A 116 -26.67 10.94 6.35
C ARG A 116 -26.05 9.82 7.18
N ALA A 117 -26.22 9.83 8.51
CA ALA A 117 -25.75 8.75 9.36
C ALA A 117 -26.46 7.42 9.06
N HIS A 118 -27.78 7.47 8.82
CA HIS A 118 -28.55 6.29 8.38
C HIS A 118 -28.04 5.76 7.04
N GLU A 119 -27.82 6.63 6.07
CA GLU A 119 -27.31 6.27 4.73
C GLU A 119 -25.90 5.66 4.83
N ALA A 120 -24.99 6.31 5.55
CA ALA A 120 -23.61 5.85 5.71
C ALA A 120 -23.54 4.49 6.41
N LEU A 121 -24.30 4.29 7.50
CA LEU A 121 -24.35 3.01 8.23
C LEU A 121 -25.00 1.90 7.40
N GLN A 122 -25.98 2.22 6.57
CA GLN A 122 -26.57 1.27 5.63
C GLN A 122 -25.55 0.86 4.57
N PHE A 123 -24.79 1.82 4.02
CA PHE A 123 -23.75 1.58 3.01
C PHE A 123 -22.62 0.66 3.53
N VAL A 124 -22.19 0.86 4.78
CA VAL A 124 -21.16 0.01 5.40
C VAL A 124 -21.74 -1.26 6.07
N GLY A 125 -22.99 -1.61 5.82
CA GLY A 125 -23.59 -2.89 6.22
C GLY A 125 -23.94 -3.04 7.71
N ILE A 126 -23.98 -1.95 8.48
CA ILE A 126 -24.33 -2.02 9.92
C ILE A 126 -25.82 -2.29 10.15
N GLY A 127 -26.70 -1.87 9.22
CA GLY A 127 -28.14 -2.16 9.26
C GLY A 127 -28.79 -1.82 10.61
N GLU A 128 -29.61 -2.72 11.14
CA GLU A 128 -30.32 -2.54 12.41
C GLU A 128 -29.43 -2.53 13.66
N GLN A 129 -28.16 -3.00 13.52
CA GLN A 129 -27.19 -2.97 14.62
C GLN A 129 -26.77 -1.53 14.99
N ARG A 130 -27.11 -0.53 14.16
CA ARG A 130 -26.81 0.91 14.37
C ARG A 130 -27.31 1.49 15.70
N TYR A 131 -28.30 0.86 16.32
CA TYR A 131 -28.89 1.30 17.58
C TYR A 131 -28.28 0.64 18.82
N ARG A 132 -27.27 -0.22 18.64
CA ARG A 132 -26.53 -0.87 19.72
C ARG A 132 -25.29 -0.06 20.09
N GLU A 133 -24.93 -0.16 21.37
CA GLU A 133 -23.67 0.42 21.87
C GLU A 133 -22.45 -0.16 21.15
N ILE A 134 -21.55 0.72 20.73
CA ILE A 134 -20.31 0.38 20.00
C ILE A 134 -19.40 -0.53 20.84
N GLY A 135 -19.43 -0.42 22.17
CA GLY A 135 -18.70 -1.32 23.06
C GLY A 135 -19.03 -2.80 22.85
N SER A 136 -20.24 -3.11 22.36
CA SER A 136 -20.69 -4.48 22.06
C SER A 136 -20.34 -4.96 20.64
N PHE A 137 -19.72 -4.11 19.82
CA PHE A 137 -19.43 -4.42 18.41
C PHE A 137 -18.21 -5.34 18.24
N SER A 138 -18.28 -6.22 17.24
CA SER A 138 -17.10 -6.92 16.74
C SER A 138 -16.09 -5.92 16.11
N THR A 139 -14.85 -6.35 15.94
CA THR A 139 -13.82 -5.55 15.25
C THR A 139 -14.29 -5.09 13.87
N GLY A 140 -14.93 -5.99 13.09
CA GLY A 140 -15.46 -5.65 11.77
C GLY A 140 -16.57 -4.58 11.83
N MET A 141 -17.48 -4.66 12.81
CA MET A 141 -18.51 -3.63 12.99
C MET A 141 -17.93 -2.29 13.42
N LYS A 142 -16.89 -2.29 14.26
CA LYS A 142 -16.17 -1.07 14.63
C LYS A 142 -15.46 -0.44 13.44
N GLN A 143 -14.77 -1.23 12.62
CA GLN A 143 -14.12 -0.74 11.40
C GLN A 143 -15.15 -0.17 10.40
N ALA A 144 -16.27 -0.85 10.19
CA ALA A 144 -17.36 -0.35 9.37
C ALA A 144 -17.94 0.97 9.91
N THR A 145 -18.10 1.10 11.24
CA THR A 145 -18.56 2.34 11.87
C THR A 145 -17.54 3.48 11.70
N LYS A 146 -16.23 3.21 11.83
CA LYS A 146 -15.19 4.21 11.54
C LYS A 146 -15.27 4.70 10.09
N LEU A 147 -15.45 3.77 9.14
CA LEU A 147 -15.65 4.12 7.74
C LEU A 147 -16.89 5.00 7.56
N ALA A 148 -18.04 4.64 8.19
CA ALA A 148 -19.24 5.47 8.13
C ALA A 148 -19.02 6.89 8.67
N CYS A 149 -18.27 7.05 9.77
CA CYS A 149 -17.87 8.36 10.29
C CYS A 149 -17.01 9.15 9.29
N ALA A 150 -16.12 8.48 8.59
CA ALA A 150 -15.23 9.10 7.62
C ALA A 150 -15.97 9.58 6.35
N ILE A 151 -17.06 8.89 5.96
CA ILE A 151 -17.77 9.18 4.68
C ILE A 151 -19.07 9.95 4.83
N ILE A 152 -19.51 10.28 6.06
CA ILE A 152 -20.81 10.92 6.30
C ILE A 152 -21.05 12.21 5.51
N HIS A 153 -20.00 12.98 5.26
CA HIS A 153 -20.02 14.26 4.55
C HIS A 153 -19.74 14.15 3.05
N ASP A 154 -19.70 12.92 2.51
CA ASP A 154 -19.45 12.62 1.10
C ASP A 154 -18.11 13.22 0.59
N PRO A 155 -16.97 12.82 1.17
CA PRO A 155 -15.66 13.41 0.88
C PRO A 155 -15.20 13.14 -0.56
N ASP A 156 -14.38 14.05 -1.10
CA ASP A 156 -13.71 13.86 -2.40
C ASP A 156 -12.56 12.85 -2.34
N LEU A 157 -11.93 12.75 -1.17
CA LEU A 157 -10.83 11.82 -0.89
C LEU A 157 -11.07 11.11 0.45
N LEU A 158 -11.08 9.78 0.44
CA LEU A 158 -10.99 8.96 1.64
C LEU A 158 -9.53 8.59 1.90
N ILE A 159 -9.04 8.86 3.10
CA ILE A 159 -7.79 8.32 3.61
C ILE A 159 -8.15 7.22 4.62
N ALA A 160 -7.78 5.97 4.31
CA ALA A 160 -8.04 4.81 5.16
C ALA A 160 -6.72 4.23 5.67
N ASP A 161 -6.48 4.34 6.98
CA ASP A 161 -5.27 3.82 7.62
C ASP A 161 -5.56 2.45 8.22
N GLU A 162 -4.97 1.41 7.64
CA GLU A 162 -5.15 -0.01 8.00
C GLU A 162 -6.63 -0.46 8.10
N PRO A 163 -7.46 -0.24 7.07
CA PRO A 163 -8.91 -0.45 7.16
C PRO A 163 -9.32 -1.92 7.39
N SER A 164 -8.51 -2.87 6.96
CA SER A 164 -8.77 -4.32 7.07
C SER A 164 -8.05 -4.98 8.24
N ASN A 165 -7.30 -4.21 9.04
CA ASN A 165 -6.55 -4.76 10.17
C ASN A 165 -7.45 -5.39 11.23
N GLY A 166 -7.12 -6.62 11.65
CA GLY A 166 -7.86 -7.36 12.68
C GLY A 166 -9.23 -7.88 12.25
N LEU A 167 -9.56 -7.85 10.96
CA LEU A 167 -10.80 -8.38 10.42
C LEU A 167 -10.71 -9.88 10.13
N ASP A 168 -11.81 -10.60 10.38
CA ASP A 168 -11.99 -11.94 9.84
C ASP A 168 -12.17 -11.88 8.31
N THR A 169 -12.05 -13.01 7.63
CA THR A 169 -12.12 -13.10 6.16
C THR A 169 -13.38 -12.47 5.58
N LYS A 170 -14.54 -12.68 6.21
CA LYS A 170 -15.82 -12.17 5.71
C LYS A 170 -15.92 -10.64 5.87
N ALA A 171 -15.51 -10.10 7.00
CA ALA A 171 -15.50 -8.66 7.25
C ALA A 171 -14.45 -7.96 6.36
N ARG A 172 -13.30 -8.60 6.13
CA ARG A 172 -12.26 -8.12 5.22
C ARG A 172 -12.78 -8.01 3.78
N GLU A 173 -13.40 -9.10 3.25
CA GLU A 173 -14.02 -9.10 1.93
C GLU A 173 -15.06 -7.98 1.77
N PHE A 174 -15.89 -7.80 2.78
CA PHE A 174 -16.92 -6.75 2.77
C PHE A 174 -16.29 -5.35 2.77
N MET A 175 -15.25 -5.11 3.58
CA MET A 175 -14.53 -3.83 3.63
C MET A 175 -13.90 -3.50 2.27
N ILE A 176 -13.18 -4.45 1.69
CA ILE A 176 -12.55 -4.31 0.37
C ILE A 176 -13.60 -4.03 -0.72
N GLY A 177 -14.72 -4.78 -0.71
CA GLY A 177 -15.85 -4.54 -1.63
C GLY A 177 -16.44 -3.15 -1.47
N THR A 178 -16.57 -2.65 -0.23
CA THR A 178 -17.08 -1.30 0.05
C THR A 178 -16.13 -0.21 -0.49
N LEU A 179 -14.82 -0.35 -0.28
CA LEU A 179 -13.83 0.58 -0.83
C LEU A 179 -13.85 0.57 -2.36
N ASN A 180 -13.94 -0.60 -2.99
CA ASN A 180 -14.07 -0.72 -4.44
C ASN A 180 -15.32 -0.04 -4.99
N THR A 181 -16.45 -0.14 -4.29
CA THR A 181 -17.69 0.56 -4.67
C THR A 181 -17.49 2.08 -4.62
N MET A 182 -16.78 2.60 -3.62
CA MET A 182 -16.46 4.04 -3.53
C MET A 182 -15.63 4.52 -4.72
N VAL A 183 -14.63 3.74 -5.12
CA VAL A 183 -13.74 4.09 -6.24
C VAL A 183 -14.46 3.98 -7.58
N ASN A 184 -15.08 2.84 -7.84
CA ASN A 184 -15.59 2.52 -9.18
C ASN A 184 -16.95 3.15 -9.48
N ASP A 185 -17.87 3.10 -8.52
CA ASP A 185 -19.24 3.54 -8.72
C ASP A 185 -19.44 5.00 -8.32
N ALA A 186 -18.94 5.39 -7.14
CA ALA A 186 -19.06 6.76 -6.65
C ALA A 186 -17.98 7.71 -7.20
N LYS A 187 -16.97 7.20 -7.91
CA LYS A 187 -15.85 7.98 -8.48
C LYS A 187 -15.11 8.82 -7.42
N ARG A 188 -14.99 8.29 -6.20
CA ARG A 188 -14.24 8.95 -5.12
C ARG A 188 -12.79 8.45 -5.13
N SER A 189 -11.89 9.31 -4.73
CA SER A 189 -10.50 8.90 -4.57
C SER A 189 -10.26 8.25 -3.21
N VAL A 190 -9.40 7.24 -3.17
CA VAL A 190 -9.05 6.51 -1.94
C VAL A 190 -7.52 6.44 -1.83
N LEU A 191 -6.99 6.89 -0.70
CA LEU A 191 -5.62 6.62 -0.28
C LEU A 191 -5.65 5.60 0.85
N MET A 192 -5.27 4.36 0.56
CA MET A 192 -5.29 3.25 1.50
C MET A 192 -3.87 2.97 2.00
N ALA A 193 -3.59 3.28 3.27
CA ALA A 193 -2.36 2.82 3.92
C ALA A 193 -2.60 1.41 4.48
N SER A 194 -1.77 0.46 4.07
CA SER A 194 -1.83 -0.90 4.58
C SER A 194 -0.46 -1.60 4.50
N HIS A 195 -0.27 -2.59 5.36
CA HIS A 195 0.80 -3.56 5.26
C HIS A 195 0.35 -4.85 4.55
N LEU A 196 -0.96 -5.03 4.35
CA LEU A 196 -1.53 -6.17 3.62
C LEU A 196 -1.57 -5.87 2.12
N MET A 197 -0.52 -6.28 1.42
CA MET A 197 -0.32 -5.97 0.00
C MET A 197 -1.41 -6.54 -0.90
N GLU A 198 -1.96 -7.72 -0.55
CA GLU A 198 -3.08 -8.34 -1.24
C GLU A 198 -4.33 -7.43 -1.26
N ASP A 199 -4.65 -6.76 -0.13
CA ASP A 199 -5.78 -5.83 -0.06
C ASP A 199 -5.56 -4.59 -0.92
N VAL A 200 -4.33 -4.06 -0.90
CA VAL A 200 -3.94 -2.92 -1.74
C VAL A 200 -4.06 -3.27 -3.22
N GLU A 201 -3.59 -4.46 -3.62
CA GLU A 201 -3.66 -4.93 -5.00
C GLU A 201 -5.11 -5.09 -5.51
N ARG A 202 -6.03 -5.41 -4.61
CA ARG A 202 -7.46 -5.57 -4.93
C ARG A 202 -8.24 -4.27 -5.02
N VAL A 203 -7.76 -3.20 -4.41
CA VAL A 203 -8.47 -1.89 -4.34
C VAL A 203 -7.76 -0.84 -5.20
N CYS A 204 -6.44 -0.86 -5.25
CA CYS A 204 -5.64 0.24 -5.76
C CYS A 204 -5.06 -0.06 -7.15
N GLU A 205 -5.09 0.95 -8.02
CA GLU A 205 -4.39 0.92 -9.33
C GLU A 205 -2.96 1.44 -9.22
N ASN A 206 -2.71 2.32 -8.25
CA ASN A 206 -1.44 2.98 -8.04
C ASN A 206 -0.89 2.66 -6.65
N ILE A 207 0.44 2.72 -6.51
CA ILE A 207 1.10 2.59 -5.21
C ILE A 207 2.15 3.68 -4.99
N ILE A 208 2.38 3.91 -3.72
CA ILE A 208 3.53 4.64 -3.17
C ILE A 208 4.18 3.72 -2.16
N LEU A 209 5.45 3.45 -2.34
CA LEU A 209 6.25 2.68 -1.41
C LEU A 209 7.18 3.60 -0.64
N LEU A 210 7.00 3.66 0.67
CA LEU A 210 7.89 4.38 1.58
C LEU A 210 8.84 3.42 2.28
N HIS A 211 10.09 3.83 2.40
CA HIS A 211 11.10 3.14 3.19
C HIS A 211 11.93 4.13 4.00
N LYS A 212 11.92 3.98 5.34
CA LYS A 212 12.69 4.84 6.27
C LYS A 212 12.55 6.35 5.99
N GLY A 213 11.34 6.79 5.71
CA GLY A 213 11.02 8.19 5.45
C GLY A 213 11.33 8.67 4.03
N THR A 214 11.80 7.81 3.13
CA THR A 214 12.08 8.14 1.74
C THR A 214 11.10 7.46 0.78
N LEU A 215 10.93 8.00 -0.41
CA LEU A 215 10.15 7.39 -1.49
C LEU A 215 11.01 6.31 -2.17
N ALA A 216 10.61 5.04 -2.07
CA ALA A 216 11.27 3.92 -2.70
C ALA A 216 10.74 3.65 -4.12
N ALA A 217 9.41 3.76 -4.31
CA ALA A 217 8.76 3.64 -5.61
C ALA A 217 7.41 4.35 -5.61
N GLN A 218 6.94 4.79 -6.78
CA GLN A 218 5.57 5.21 -7.02
C GLN A 218 5.19 4.95 -8.48
N GLY A 219 3.92 4.64 -8.72
CA GLY A 219 3.39 4.42 -10.08
C GLY A 219 2.21 3.46 -10.09
N LYS A 220 1.77 3.12 -11.30
CA LYS A 220 0.76 2.08 -11.47
C LYS A 220 1.33 0.71 -11.13
N ILE A 221 0.52 -0.10 -10.46
CA ILE A 221 0.91 -1.47 -10.07
C ILE A 221 1.29 -2.29 -11.30
N GLU A 222 0.49 -2.20 -12.38
CA GLU A 222 0.74 -2.92 -13.62
C GLU A 222 2.09 -2.54 -14.26
N ASP A 223 2.41 -1.23 -14.32
CA ASP A 223 3.66 -0.75 -14.90
C ASP A 223 4.87 -1.20 -14.08
N LEU A 224 4.75 -1.15 -12.75
CA LEU A 224 5.81 -1.56 -11.85
C LEU A 224 6.06 -3.08 -11.90
N LYS A 225 4.99 -3.88 -12.02
CA LYS A 225 5.08 -5.34 -12.21
C LYS A 225 5.64 -5.72 -13.57
N ALA A 226 5.37 -4.92 -14.61
CA ALA A 226 5.86 -5.18 -15.96
C ALA A 226 7.39 -5.05 -16.10
N ILE A 227 8.06 -4.37 -15.16
CA ILE A 227 9.52 -4.20 -15.16
C ILE A 227 10.23 -5.53 -14.84
N ASP A 228 9.61 -6.42 -14.05
CA ASP A 228 10.18 -7.70 -13.62
C ASP A 228 9.31 -8.89 -14.12
N ARG A 229 9.05 -8.94 -15.44
CA ARG A 229 8.39 -10.12 -16.02
C ARG A 229 9.29 -11.33 -15.89
N GLU A 230 8.78 -12.40 -15.30
CA GLU A 230 9.46 -13.67 -15.16
C GLU A 230 8.69 -14.78 -15.87
N ILE A 231 9.41 -15.79 -16.36
CA ILE A 231 8.80 -17.05 -16.81
C ILE A 231 9.00 -18.07 -15.70
N GLU A 232 7.91 -18.61 -15.19
CA GLU A 232 7.96 -19.73 -14.23
C GLU A 232 7.91 -21.06 -14.98
N ILE A 233 8.88 -21.94 -14.67
CA ILE A 233 8.92 -23.28 -15.20
C ILE A 233 8.98 -24.32 -14.08
N HIS A 234 8.27 -25.43 -14.29
CA HIS A 234 8.34 -26.61 -13.44
C HIS A 234 9.23 -27.67 -14.09
N VAL A 235 10.37 -27.97 -13.47
CA VAL A 235 11.38 -28.88 -14.02
C VAL A 235 11.36 -30.21 -13.31
N TRP A 236 11.31 -31.28 -14.11
CA TRP A 236 11.33 -32.66 -13.63
C TRP A 236 12.60 -33.39 -14.10
N GLY A 237 13.62 -33.40 -13.25
CA GLY A 237 14.95 -33.92 -13.60
C GLY A 237 15.84 -32.91 -14.31
N GLY A 238 17.11 -32.90 -13.97
CA GLY A 238 18.09 -32.01 -14.60
C GLY A 238 18.04 -30.55 -14.17
N ALA A 239 17.27 -30.20 -13.10
CA ALA A 239 17.06 -28.82 -12.69
C ALA A 239 18.37 -28.04 -12.45
N THR A 240 19.36 -28.63 -11.73
CA THR A 240 20.63 -27.96 -11.46
C THR A 240 21.41 -27.67 -12.75
N ARG A 241 21.44 -28.63 -13.68
CA ARG A 241 22.12 -28.43 -14.98
C ARG A 241 21.45 -27.37 -15.83
N LEU A 242 20.11 -27.30 -15.78
CA LEU A 242 19.35 -26.28 -16.48
C LEU A 242 19.61 -24.89 -15.90
N GLU A 243 19.62 -24.75 -14.58
CA GLU A 243 19.96 -23.52 -13.89
C GLU A 243 21.36 -23.02 -14.26
N GLU A 244 22.38 -23.90 -14.20
CA GLU A 244 23.75 -23.56 -14.62
C GLU A 244 23.82 -23.13 -16.08
N ARG A 245 23.10 -23.85 -16.95
CA ARG A 245 23.07 -23.55 -18.39
C ARG A 245 22.45 -22.18 -18.66
N LEU A 246 21.28 -21.89 -18.08
CA LEU A 246 20.60 -20.59 -18.23
C LEU A 246 21.42 -19.46 -17.63
N THR A 247 22.01 -19.65 -16.47
CA THR A 247 22.90 -18.66 -15.84
C THR A 247 24.12 -18.37 -16.72
N SER A 248 24.73 -19.41 -17.32
CA SER A 248 25.85 -19.23 -18.27
C SER A 248 25.47 -18.47 -19.54
N GLN A 249 24.20 -18.47 -19.92
CA GLN A 249 23.64 -17.69 -21.02
C GLN A 249 23.27 -16.26 -20.63
N GLY A 250 23.45 -15.87 -19.34
CA GLY A 250 23.18 -14.53 -18.84
C GLY A 250 21.78 -14.32 -18.28
N PHE A 251 20.96 -15.37 -18.19
CA PHE A 251 19.66 -15.26 -17.55
C PHE A 251 19.78 -15.18 -16.03
N ARG A 252 18.99 -14.30 -15.42
CA ARG A 252 18.79 -14.31 -13.97
C ARG A 252 17.79 -15.42 -13.65
N VAL A 253 18.22 -16.43 -12.89
CA VAL A 253 17.41 -17.59 -12.50
C VAL A 253 17.27 -17.64 -10.98
N ARG A 254 16.05 -17.72 -10.50
CA ARG A 254 15.73 -18.02 -9.11
C ARG A 254 15.12 -19.42 -9.06
N ARG A 255 15.63 -20.30 -8.20
CA ARG A 255 15.14 -21.67 -8.07
C ARG A 255 14.68 -22.02 -6.67
N GLU A 256 13.46 -22.53 -6.58
CA GLU A 256 12.87 -23.09 -5.38
C GLU A 256 12.47 -24.55 -5.64
N GLY A 257 13.35 -25.48 -5.29
CA GLY A 257 13.14 -26.90 -5.51
C GLY A 257 13.02 -27.26 -6.99
N ARG A 258 11.81 -27.51 -7.49
CA ARG A 258 11.49 -27.87 -8.88
C ARG A 258 10.95 -26.71 -9.71
N VAL A 259 10.69 -25.60 -9.07
CA VAL A 259 10.20 -24.36 -9.71
C VAL A 259 11.40 -23.47 -10.00
N MET A 260 11.47 -22.93 -11.20
CA MET A 260 12.45 -21.91 -11.58
C MET A 260 11.71 -20.72 -12.14
N ARG A 261 12.12 -19.52 -11.72
CA ARG A 261 11.69 -18.24 -12.28
C ARG A 261 12.86 -17.63 -13.02
N ILE A 262 12.64 -17.30 -14.26
CA ILE A 262 13.65 -16.78 -15.19
C ILE A 262 13.19 -15.42 -15.65
N ALA A 263 14.02 -14.38 -15.46
CA ALA A 263 13.69 -13.03 -15.89
C ALA A 263 13.47 -13.00 -17.42
N HIS A 264 12.32 -12.43 -17.83
CA HIS A 264 11.94 -12.28 -19.24
C HIS A 264 12.63 -11.03 -19.80
N THR A 265 13.77 -11.22 -20.46
CA THR A 265 14.60 -10.11 -20.95
C THR A 265 14.36 -9.77 -22.41
N HIS A 266 13.84 -10.72 -23.22
CA HIS A 266 13.62 -10.58 -24.67
C HIS A 266 12.49 -11.51 -25.15
N ASP A 267 11.89 -11.19 -26.29
CA ASP A 267 10.81 -12.00 -26.91
C ASP A 267 11.18 -13.47 -27.14
N ASP A 268 12.48 -13.77 -27.31
CA ASP A 268 12.99 -15.13 -27.52
C ASP A 268 13.28 -15.90 -26.22
N THR A 269 12.99 -15.36 -25.04
CA THR A 269 13.33 -15.99 -23.73
C THR A 269 12.72 -17.39 -23.62
N THR A 270 11.46 -17.57 -24.01
CA THR A 270 10.77 -18.87 -23.99
C THR A 270 11.49 -19.91 -24.83
N THR A 271 11.88 -19.55 -26.06
CA THR A 271 12.60 -20.43 -26.98
C THR A 271 13.97 -20.80 -26.40
N SER A 272 14.69 -19.84 -25.82
CA SER A 272 16.00 -20.05 -25.20
C SER A 272 15.91 -21.00 -24.01
N ILE A 273 14.88 -20.88 -23.17
CA ILE A 273 14.63 -21.78 -22.03
C ILE A 273 14.39 -23.22 -22.52
N LEU A 274 13.55 -23.40 -23.53
CA LEU A 274 13.23 -24.73 -24.09
C LEU A 274 14.47 -25.36 -24.74
N GLN A 275 15.26 -24.58 -25.47
CA GLN A 275 16.50 -25.06 -26.08
C GLN A 275 17.52 -25.48 -25.00
N ALA A 276 17.72 -24.65 -23.97
CA ALA A 276 18.59 -24.96 -22.85
C ALA A 276 18.14 -26.25 -22.13
N ALA A 277 16.84 -26.42 -21.94
CA ALA A 277 16.27 -27.63 -21.32
C ALA A 277 16.56 -28.87 -22.17
N ALA A 278 16.39 -28.79 -23.50
CA ALA A 278 16.70 -29.87 -24.42
C ALA A 278 18.19 -30.23 -24.41
N ASP A 279 19.08 -29.24 -24.42
CA ASP A 279 20.54 -29.41 -24.42
C ASP A 279 21.04 -30.21 -23.18
N VAL A 280 20.44 -29.97 -22.02
CA VAL A 280 20.84 -30.62 -20.74
C VAL A 280 19.98 -31.83 -20.38
N GLY A 281 18.97 -32.16 -21.21
CA GLY A 281 18.04 -33.28 -20.97
C GLY A 281 17.12 -33.04 -19.75
N ALA A 282 16.79 -31.79 -19.45
CA ALA A 282 15.82 -31.43 -18.43
C ALA A 282 14.40 -31.50 -18.99
N GLN A 283 13.44 -31.97 -18.15
CA GLN A 283 12.04 -32.05 -18.55
C GLN A 283 11.25 -30.87 -17.98
N VAL A 284 10.85 -29.93 -18.83
CA VAL A 284 9.92 -28.85 -18.47
C VAL A 284 8.50 -29.38 -18.59
N ARG A 285 7.75 -29.39 -17.49
CA ARG A 285 6.37 -29.89 -17.44
C ARG A 285 5.30 -28.81 -17.45
N ARG A 286 5.66 -27.61 -17.00
CA ARG A 286 4.80 -26.43 -17.00
C ARG A 286 5.67 -25.23 -17.29
N MET A 287 5.17 -24.31 -18.09
CA MET A 287 5.78 -23.04 -18.39
C MET A 287 4.67 -22.02 -18.56
N HIS A 288 4.77 -20.90 -17.87
CA HIS A 288 3.83 -19.79 -17.98
C HIS A 288 4.53 -18.50 -17.59
N GLU A 289 3.98 -17.37 -18.04
CA GLU A 289 4.40 -16.08 -17.53
C GLU A 289 4.01 -16.00 -16.06
N TYR A 290 4.95 -15.60 -15.22
CA TYR A 290 4.72 -15.40 -13.81
C TYR A 290 4.20 -13.98 -13.60
N GLU A 291 2.99 -13.88 -13.11
CA GLU A 291 2.42 -12.62 -12.66
C GLU A 291 2.94 -12.33 -11.25
N ALA A 292 3.95 -11.47 -11.16
CA ALA A 292 4.51 -11.06 -9.87
C ALA A 292 3.41 -10.45 -9.00
N SER A 293 3.36 -10.86 -7.74
CA SER A 293 2.50 -10.21 -6.74
C SER A 293 3.09 -8.86 -6.33
N LEU A 294 2.28 -8.03 -5.69
CA LEU A 294 2.79 -6.77 -5.12
C LEU A 294 3.87 -7.02 -4.05
N GLU A 295 3.82 -8.18 -3.40
CA GLU A 295 4.82 -8.63 -2.44
C GLU A 295 6.17 -8.94 -3.12
N ASP A 296 6.15 -9.63 -4.27
CA ASP A 296 7.37 -9.90 -5.04
C ASP A 296 8.01 -8.59 -5.51
N LEU A 297 7.20 -7.64 -5.98
CA LEU A 297 7.66 -6.31 -6.37
C LEU A 297 8.31 -5.58 -5.18
N PHE A 298 7.68 -5.63 -4.01
CA PHE A 298 8.22 -5.02 -2.80
C PHE A 298 9.58 -5.62 -2.45
N LEU A 299 9.70 -6.95 -2.46
CA LEU A 299 10.95 -7.64 -2.17
C LEU A 299 12.04 -7.28 -3.19
N ALA A 300 11.71 -7.21 -4.47
CA ALA A 300 12.65 -6.82 -5.52
C ALA A 300 13.15 -5.37 -5.35
N ILE A 301 12.27 -4.44 -5.00
CA ILE A 301 12.65 -3.04 -4.72
C ILE A 301 13.56 -2.98 -3.49
N MET A 302 13.26 -3.72 -2.43
CA MET A 302 14.06 -3.73 -1.20
C MET A 302 15.45 -4.33 -1.44
N ASP A 303 15.56 -5.40 -2.22
CA ASP A 303 16.84 -6.00 -2.64
C ASP A 303 17.70 -5.00 -3.46
N ASN A 304 17.08 -4.28 -4.39
CA ASN A 304 17.75 -3.26 -5.18
C ASN A 304 18.28 -2.08 -4.33
N LEU A 305 17.60 -1.78 -3.23
CA LEU A 305 18.05 -0.79 -2.24
C LEU A 305 19.11 -1.32 -1.28
N GLY A 306 19.56 -2.59 -1.44
CA GLY A 306 20.57 -3.23 -0.60
C GLY A 306 20.06 -3.75 0.75
N TYR A 307 18.75 -3.98 0.85
CA TYR A 307 18.12 -4.58 2.04
C TYR A 307 17.71 -6.02 1.74
N SER A 308 18.44 -6.99 2.30
CA SER A 308 18.08 -8.41 2.17
C SER A 308 16.90 -8.74 3.10
N VAL A 309 15.70 -8.91 2.54
CA VAL A 309 14.48 -9.34 3.23
C VAL A 309 14.25 -10.82 2.88
N LYS A 310 14.19 -11.70 3.89
CA LYS A 310 14.18 -13.16 3.66
C LYS A 310 12.78 -13.76 3.45
N SER A 311 11.72 -13.09 3.91
CA SER A 311 10.32 -13.53 3.71
C SER A 311 9.32 -12.45 4.09
N SER A 312 8.04 -12.63 3.68
CA SER A 312 6.89 -11.81 4.10
C SER A 312 6.67 -11.78 5.61
N ASP A 313 6.99 -12.87 6.32
CA ASP A 313 6.88 -12.96 7.79
C ASP A 313 7.84 -12.00 8.51
N ASP A 314 8.97 -11.69 7.89
CA ASP A 314 9.89 -10.65 8.38
C ASP A 314 9.29 -9.24 8.23
N LEU A 315 8.21 -9.08 7.45
CA LEU A 315 7.51 -7.82 7.25
C LEU A 315 6.45 -7.54 8.31
N LEU A 316 5.97 -8.59 9.00
CA LEU A 316 4.76 -8.53 9.84
C LEU A 316 5.03 -8.27 11.33
N GLY A 317 6.26 -8.33 11.79
CA GLY A 317 6.48 -8.04 13.20
C GLY A 317 7.76 -8.55 13.79
N SER A 318 8.71 -7.75 13.85
CA SER A 318 9.69 -7.55 14.92
C SER A 318 10.86 -6.73 14.39
N SER A 319 11.46 -5.92 15.23
CA SER A 319 12.63 -5.09 14.98
C SER A 319 13.72 -5.88 14.24
N ILE A 320 13.77 -5.78 12.92
CA ILE A 320 14.84 -6.39 12.14
C ILE A 320 16.03 -5.44 12.22
N GLU A 321 17.08 -5.88 12.90
CA GLU A 321 18.42 -5.33 12.74
C GLU A 321 18.85 -5.53 11.28
N ALA A 322 18.80 -4.46 10.49
CA ALA A 322 19.31 -4.45 9.13
C ALA A 322 20.82 -4.70 9.18
N ARG A 323 21.25 -5.91 8.87
CA ARG A 323 22.65 -6.16 8.53
C ARG A 323 22.90 -5.58 7.15
N ARG A 324 23.61 -4.44 7.09
CA ARG A 324 24.26 -3.99 5.86
C ARG A 324 25.14 -5.13 5.36
N VAL A 325 24.94 -5.55 4.12
CA VAL A 325 25.94 -6.36 3.42
C VAL A 325 27.08 -5.39 3.13
N ASP A 326 28.19 -5.56 3.85
CA ASP A 326 29.39 -4.78 3.64
C ASP A 326 29.85 -4.95 2.19
N ALA A 327 29.98 -3.83 1.47
CA ALA A 327 30.62 -3.81 0.18
C ALA A 327 32.08 -4.30 0.36
N PRO A 328 32.63 -5.10 -0.58
CA PRO A 328 33.98 -5.58 -0.44
C PRO A 328 34.96 -4.40 -0.39
N GLU A 329 35.71 -4.32 0.68
CA GLU A 329 36.83 -3.39 0.82
C GLU A 329 37.76 -3.53 -0.38
N SER A 330 37.88 -2.46 -1.16
CA SER A 330 38.92 -2.34 -2.17
C SER A 330 40.28 -2.35 -1.45
N MET A 331 41.06 -3.41 -1.64
CA MET A 331 42.46 -3.46 -1.26
C MET A 331 43.20 -2.32 -1.97
N GLY A 332 43.50 -1.26 -1.25
CA GLY A 332 44.45 -0.24 -1.61
C GLY A 332 45.81 -0.59 -0.98
N GLY A 333 46.72 -1.19 -1.79
CA GLY A 333 48.05 -1.47 -1.39
C GLY A 333 48.80 -0.19 -1.07
N GLY A 334 49.56 -0.29 0.01
CA GLY A 334 50.47 0.70 0.47
C GLY A 334 51.78 0.71 -0.29
N ALA A 335 52.57 1.48 -0.11
CA ALA A 335 54.04 1.48 -0.06
C ALA A 335 54.53 2.92 0.13
N SER A 336 55.16 3.10 1.14
CA SER A 336 56.39 3.82 1.48
C SER A 336 56.28 4.58 2.76
#